data_12207cbfe49116f8845d1b1641ed5790
#
_entry.id   12207cbfe49116f8845d1b1641ed5790
#
_cell.length_a   1.000
_cell.length_b   1.000
_cell.length_c   1.000
_cell.angle_alpha   90.00
_cell.angle_beta   90.00
_cell.angle_gamma   90.00
#
_symmetry.space_group_name_H-M   'P 1'
#
loop_
_entity.id
_entity.type
_entity.pdbx_description
1 polymer ?
#
loop_
_entity_poly.entity_id
_entity_poly.type
_entity_poly.pdbx_seq_one_letter_code
_entity_poly.pdbx_strand_id
1 'polypeptide(L)'
;MADTSRRKRTAFEEVNWQYSRAAELLEIPEQHKGVMRNCYRELCVQIILHRDDGRLEEYVGYRVQHNGARGPYKGGIRYHPSVDMDEVRALASLMTWKTALVNIPYGGAKGGVNCDPRRLSERELQEITRTFTRKIDMALGVYRDIPAPDVGTNAKVMAWMMDEYGRRHGYTPAIVTGKPVSLGGSKGREYATGLGVFFITQRACKDFGVPLQGARVAVQGFGNVGSWTARYLHDAGARIVAVQDAEGTLHNEKGLDVPALLAHARERRSVAGFKGADAVPAGKFFELPCDILIPAALNGVITEENAPRIQARLIVEGANNPINPEADAILAERKIPVVPDILANAGG
;
A
#
# COMPACT_ATOMS: atom_id res chain seq x y z
N MET A 1 -3.08 -15.54 -39.16
CA MET A 1 -2.17 -15.69 -38.00
C MET A 1 -2.86 -15.04 -36.84
N ALA A 2 -3.24 -15.82 -35.83
CA ALA A 2 -4.06 -15.38 -34.73
C ALA A 2 -3.32 -14.35 -33.87
N ASP A 3 -3.97 -13.20 -33.70
CA ASP A 3 -3.63 -12.18 -32.72
C ASP A 3 -3.74 -12.81 -31.32
N THR A 4 -2.62 -13.24 -30.76
CA THR A 4 -2.54 -13.58 -29.36
C THR A 4 -2.52 -12.28 -28.58
N SER A 5 -3.71 -11.70 -28.34
CA SER A 5 -3.89 -10.63 -27.36
C SER A 5 -3.18 -11.08 -26.06
N ARG A 6 -2.09 -10.39 -25.69
CA ARG A 6 -1.35 -10.66 -24.45
C ARG A 6 -2.34 -10.52 -23.31
N ARG A 7 -2.77 -11.64 -22.72
CA ARG A 7 -3.58 -11.64 -21.50
C ARG A 7 -2.86 -10.77 -20.46
N LYS A 8 -3.57 -9.78 -19.91
CA LYS A 8 -3.06 -8.96 -18.81
C LYS A 8 -2.71 -9.88 -17.63
N ARG A 9 -1.52 -9.69 -17.05
CA ARG A 9 -1.11 -10.45 -15.84
C ARG A 9 -2.05 -10.16 -14.69
N THR A 10 -2.28 -11.15 -13.83
CA THR A 10 -2.95 -10.94 -12.55
C THR A 10 -1.99 -10.26 -11.57
N ALA A 11 -2.50 -9.75 -10.45
CA ALA A 11 -1.67 -9.09 -9.45
C ALA A 11 -0.57 -10.01 -8.90
N PHE A 12 -0.90 -11.28 -8.65
CA PHE A 12 0.08 -12.26 -8.16
C PHE A 12 1.09 -12.66 -9.25
N GLU A 13 0.68 -12.74 -10.51
CA GLU A 13 1.59 -12.97 -11.63
C GLU A 13 2.59 -11.82 -11.80
N GLU A 14 2.18 -10.56 -11.58
CA GLU A 14 3.08 -9.39 -11.61
C GLU A 14 4.14 -9.45 -10.50
N VAL A 15 3.73 -9.70 -9.27
CA VAL A 15 4.67 -9.85 -8.12
C VAL A 15 5.63 -11.01 -8.35
N ASN A 16 5.15 -12.14 -8.87
CA ASN A 16 5.99 -13.30 -9.20
C ASN A 16 6.96 -13.03 -10.35
N TRP A 17 6.59 -12.18 -11.28
CA TRP A 17 7.50 -11.73 -12.34
C TRP A 17 8.66 -10.90 -11.76
N GLN A 18 8.36 -9.93 -10.89
CA GLN A 18 9.37 -9.14 -10.19
C GLN A 18 10.30 -10.02 -9.33
N TYR A 19 9.71 -10.95 -8.57
CA TYR A 19 10.45 -11.94 -7.79
C TYR A 19 11.40 -12.78 -8.67
N SER A 20 10.93 -13.25 -9.82
CA SER A 20 11.73 -14.10 -10.70
C SER A 20 12.96 -13.35 -11.25
N ARG A 21 12.79 -12.08 -11.65
CA ARG A 21 13.92 -11.22 -12.06
C ARG A 21 14.95 -11.04 -10.93
N ALA A 22 14.47 -10.73 -9.72
CA ALA A 22 15.35 -10.58 -8.56
C ALA A 22 16.06 -11.90 -8.22
N ALA A 23 15.37 -13.02 -8.28
CA ALA A 23 15.91 -14.34 -8.00
C ALA A 23 16.98 -14.78 -9.03
N GLU A 24 16.83 -14.38 -10.28
CA GLU A 24 17.85 -14.60 -11.33
C GLU A 24 19.10 -13.76 -11.07
N LEU A 25 18.93 -12.46 -10.78
CA LEU A 25 20.05 -11.55 -10.48
C LEU A 25 20.83 -11.95 -9.22
N LEU A 26 20.14 -12.56 -8.25
CA LEU A 26 20.74 -13.06 -7.00
C LEU A 26 21.24 -14.50 -7.10
N GLU A 27 21.14 -15.12 -8.27
CA GLU A 27 21.55 -16.50 -8.54
C GLU A 27 20.95 -17.51 -7.53
N ILE A 28 19.68 -17.29 -7.14
CA ILE A 28 18.98 -18.16 -6.18
C ILE A 28 18.85 -19.56 -6.79
N PRO A 29 19.29 -20.64 -6.08
CA PRO A 29 19.16 -22.00 -6.58
C PRO A 29 17.71 -22.38 -6.92
N GLU A 30 17.51 -23.10 -8.02
CA GLU A 30 16.18 -23.43 -8.55
C GLU A 30 15.27 -24.13 -7.52
N GLN A 31 15.83 -25.00 -6.71
CA GLN A 31 15.13 -25.70 -5.63
C GLN A 31 14.50 -24.77 -4.58
N HIS A 32 15.03 -23.56 -4.39
CA HIS A 32 14.49 -22.56 -3.46
C HIS A 32 13.49 -21.62 -4.10
N LYS A 33 13.55 -21.40 -5.42
CA LYS A 33 12.68 -20.46 -6.12
C LYS A 33 11.20 -20.81 -5.95
N GLY A 34 10.83 -22.09 -6.05
CA GLY A 34 9.45 -22.54 -5.88
C GLY A 34 8.91 -22.31 -4.46
N VAL A 35 9.74 -22.61 -3.45
CA VAL A 35 9.38 -22.41 -2.02
C VAL A 35 9.17 -20.94 -1.70
N MET A 36 9.94 -20.05 -2.32
CA MET A 36 9.87 -18.60 -2.07
C MET A 36 8.77 -17.91 -2.89
N ARG A 37 8.29 -18.54 -3.96
CA ARG A 37 7.24 -18.01 -4.84
C ARG A 37 5.84 -18.31 -4.34
N ASN A 38 5.63 -19.50 -3.77
CA ASN A 38 4.32 -20.02 -3.45
C ASN A 38 3.88 -19.64 -2.02
N CYS A 39 2.56 -19.47 -1.82
CA CYS A 39 1.99 -19.24 -0.51
C CYS A 39 1.99 -20.52 0.33
N TYR A 40 2.33 -20.41 1.60
CA TYR A 40 2.32 -21.53 2.54
C TYR A 40 0.89 -22.00 2.87
N ARG A 41 -0.02 -21.06 3.10
CA ARG A 41 -1.41 -21.36 3.48
C ARG A 41 -2.36 -20.28 2.97
N GLU A 42 -3.52 -20.74 2.50
CA GLU A 42 -4.60 -19.88 2.03
C GLU A 42 -5.90 -20.30 2.70
N LEU A 43 -6.61 -19.33 3.24
CA LEU A 43 -7.93 -19.50 3.83
C LEU A 43 -8.93 -18.66 3.06
N CYS A 44 -10.04 -19.29 2.68
CA CYS A 44 -11.21 -18.65 2.09
C CYS A 44 -12.41 -19.00 2.96
N VAL A 45 -13.12 -17.99 3.49
CA VAL A 45 -14.22 -18.18 4.44
C VAL A 45 -15.44 -17.38 4.02
N GLN A 46 -16.61 -18.00 4.10
CA GLN A 46 -17.89 -17.33 3.92
C GLN A 46 -18.24 -16.52 5.17
N ILE A 47 -18.77 -15.31 5.01
CA ILE A 47 -19.26 -14.45 6.09
C ILE A 47 -20.72 -14.10 5.78
N ILE A 48 -21.64 -14.53 6.61
CA ILE A 48 -23.04 -14.15 6.52
C ILE A 48 -23.29 -12.99 7.47
N LEU A 49 -23.81 -11.91 6.93
CA LEU A 49 -24.19 -10.70 7.68
C LEU A 49 -25.69 -10.56 7.74
N HIS A 50 -26.21 -10.36 8.95
CA HIS A 50 -27.56 -9.87 9.15
C HIS A 50 -27.55 -8.33 9.10
N ARG A 51 -28.09 -7.78 8.00
CA ARG A 51 -28.18 -6.33 7.80
C ARG A 51 -29.13 -5.69 8.82
N ASP A 52 -28.97 -4.40 9.04
CA ASP A 52 -29.84 -3.61 9.94
C ASP A 52 -31.31 -3.60 9.47
N ASP A 53 -31.55 -3.80 8.17
CA ASP A 53 -32.88 -3.89 7.55
C ASP A 53 -33.46 -5.33 7.55
N GLY A 54 -32.78 -6.29 8.18
CA GLY A 54 -33.21 -7.69 8.31
C GLY A 54 -32.82 -8.60 7.14
N ARG A 55 -32.22 -8.09 6.05
CA ARG A 55 -31.74 -8.93 4.95
C ARG A 55 -30.49 -9.70 5.34
N LEU A 56 -30.30 -10.85 4.68
CA LEU A 56 -29.03 -11.58 4.72
C LEU A 56 -28.16 -11.17 3.54
N GLU A 57 -26.90 -10.91 3.82
CA GLU A 57 -25.90 -10.62 2.79
C GLU A 57 -24.65 -11.48 3.01
N GLU A 58 -24.09 -11.99 1.91
CA GLU A 58 -22.92 -12.86 1.94
C GLU A 58 -21.67 -12.09 1.49
N TYR A 59 -20.60 -12.29 2.25
CA TYR A 59 -19.27 -11.81 1.91
C TYR A 59 -18.25 -12.95 1.97
N VAL A 60 -17.14 -12.78 1.30
CA VAL A 60 -16.01 -13.71 1.33
C VAL A 60 -14.83 -13.05 2.02
N GLY A 61 -14.27 -13.75 3.00
CA GLY A 61 -13.06 -13.36 3.70
C GLY A 61 -11.87 -14.22 3.30
N TYR A 62 -10.70 -13.60 3.18
CA TYR A 62 -9.46 -14.26 2.79
C TYR A 62 -8.36 -14.01 3.83
N ARG A 63 -7.53 -15.01 4.11
CA ARG A 63 -6.25 -14.85 4.81
C ARG A 63 -5.20 -15.72 4.14
N VAL A 64 -4.14 -15.10 3.63
CA VAL A 64 -3.01 -15.77 2.99
C VAL A 64 -1.76 -15.56 3.83
N GLN A 65 -1.08 -16.65 4.13
CA GLN A 65 0.26 -16.71 4.74
C GLN A 65 1.24 -17.12 3.66
N HIS A 66 2.13 -16.18 3.27
CA HIS A 66 3.04 -16.44 2.16
C HIS A 66 4.30 -17.18 2.63
N ASN A 67 5.14 -16.57 3.43
CA ASN A 67 6.37 -17.19 3.92
C ASN A 67 6.67 -16.78 5.37
N GLY A 68 6.91 -17.74 6.24
CA GLY A 68 7.15 -17.55 7.68
C GLY A 68 8.58 -17.88 8.12
N ALA A 69 9.54 -18.03 7.21
CA ALA A 69 10.91 -18.41 7.54
C ALA A 69 11.62 -17.42 8.49
N ARG A 70 11.21 -16.16 8.48
CA ARG A 70 11.79 -15.10 9.33
C ARG A 70 11.05 -14.87 10.64
N GLY A 71 9.92 -15.49 10.86
CA GLY A 71 9.12 -15.31 12.09
C GLY A 71 7.60 -15.36 11.83
N PRO A 72 6.80 -14.91 12.81
CA PRO A 72 5.36 -14.90 12.70
C PRO A 72 4.89 -14.17 11.44
N TYR A 73 3.85 -14.69 10.80
CA TYR A 73 3.24 -14.03 9.65
C TYR A 73 2.68 -12.66 10.05
N LYS A 74 2.86 -11.65 9.21
CA LYS A 74 2.46 -10.27 9.48
C LYS A 74 1.87 -9.63 8.25
N GLY A 75 0.69 -8.98 8.40
CA GLY A 75 0.11 -8.23 7.31
C GLY A 75 -1.29 -7.71 7.59
N GLY A 76 -1.70 -6.70 6.82
CA GLY A 76 -2.96 -5.98 6.98
C GLY A 76 -4.18 -6.78 6.56
N ILE A 77 -5.35 -6.30 7.00
CA ILE A 77 -6.67 -6.75 6.58
C ILE A 77 -7.31 -5.63 5.77
N ARG A 78 -7.66 -5.91 4.51
CA ARG A 78 -8.27 -4.97 3.58
C ARG A 78 -9.78 -5.20 3.48
N TYR A 79 -10.57 -4.13 3.57
CA TYR A 79 -12.01 -4.17 3.26
C TYR A 79 -12.27 -3.35 2.01
N HIS A 80 -12.54 -4.05 0.92
CA HIS A 80 -12.84 -3.42 -0.37
C HIS A 80 -13.63 -4.40 -1.25
N PRO A 81 -14.59 -3.92 -2.07
CA PRO A 81 -15.41 -4.80 -2.93
C PRO A 81 -14.61 -5.65 -3.93
N SER A 82 -13.44 -5.15 -4.38
CA SER A 82 -12.60 -5.86 -5.35
C SER A 82 -11.65 -6.89 -4.73
N VAL A 83 -11.64 -7.05 -3.40
CA VAL A 83 -10.75 -8.02 -2.75
C VAL A 83 -11.07 -9.43 -3.23
N ASP A 84 -10.07 -10.07 -3.79
CA ASP A 84 -10.09 -11.48 -4.19
C ASP A 84 -8.83 -12.24 -3.71
N MET A 85 -8.80 -13.53 -3.98
CA MET A 85 -7.69 -14.38 -3.55
C MET A 85 -6.37 -14.01 -4.24
N ASP A 86 -6.39 -13.61 -5.51
CA ASP A 86 -5.18 -13.28 -6.27
C ASP A 86 -4.52 -12.00 -5.75
N GLU A 87 -5.32 -10.95 -5.49
CA GLU A 87 -4.83 -9.72 -4.84
C GLU A 87 -4.25 -10.00 -3.46
N VAL A 88 -4.92 -10.83 -2.66
CA VAL A 88 -4.43 -11.16 -1.30
C VAL A 88 -3.14 -11.97 -1.34
N ARG A 89 -2.95 -12.88 -2.30
CA ARG A 89 -1.68 -13.59 -2.55
C ARG A 89 -0.54 -12.62 -2.88
N ALA A 90 -0.80 -11.72 -3.83
CA ALA A 90 0.17 -10.70 -4.25
C ALA A 90 0.64 -9.87 -3.05
N LEU A 91 -0.30 -9.34 -2.29
CA LEU A 91 -0.01 -8.51 -1.13
C LEU A 91 0.67 -9.28 0.02
N ALA A 92 0.36 -10.57 0.21
CA ALA A 92 1.03 -11.42 1.20
C ALA A 92 2.50 -11.68 0.81
N SER A 93 2.77 -11.89 -0.48
CA SER A 93 4.11 -12.02 -1.04
C SER A 93 4.91 -10.73 -0.83
N LEU A 94 4.36 -9.57 -1.19
CA LEU A 94 5.00 -8.27 -0.95
C LEU A 94 5.32 -8.05 0.53
N MET A 95 4.46 -8.49 1.46
CA MET A 95 4.75 -8.40 2.89
C MET A 95 5.97 -9.23 3.30
N THR A 96 6.17 -10.43 2.74
CA THR A 96 7.37 -11.24 2.97
C THR A 96 8.64 -10.49 2.58
N TRP A 97 8.67 -9.94 1.37
CA TRP A 97 9.83 -9.22 0.85
C TRP A 97 10.08 -7.93 1.63
N LYS A 98 9.01 -7.21 1.97
CA LYS A 98 9.08 -5.98 2.75
C LYS A 98 9.70 -6.20 4.13
N THR A 99 9.21 -7.19 4.89
CA THR A 99 9.75 -7.51 6.23
C THR A 99 11.19 -8.02 6.17
N ALA A 100 11.53 -8.79 5.14
CA ALA A 100 12.89 -9.26 4.92
C ALA A 100 13.85 -8.10 4.58
N LEU A 101 13.43 -7.19 3.70
CA LEU A 101 14.26 -6.08 3.24
C LEU A 101 14.61 -5.10 4.36
N VAL A 102 13.66 -4.80 5.25
CA VAL A 102 13.91 -3.95 6.43
C VAL A 102 14.43 -4.71 7.65
N ASN A 103 14.75 -5.99 7.47
CA ASN A 103 15.38 -6.88 8.44
C ASN A 103 14.63 -6.99 9.79
N ILE A 104 13.32 -7.11 9.76
CA ILE A 104 12.51 -7.40 10.96
C ILE A 104 12.11 -8.88 11.03
N PRO A 105 11.93 -9.46 12.24
CA PRO A 105 11.73 -10.88 12.45
C PRO A 105 10.27 -11.31 12.20
N TYR A 106 9.74 -11.03 11.00
CA TYR A 106 8.37 -11.38 10.60
C TYR A 106 8.35 -12.00 9.22
N GLY A 107 7.41 -12.91 9.04
CA GLY A 107 6.99 -13.41 7.74
C GLY A 107 5.97 -12.49 7.07
N GLY A 108 5.45 -12.91 5.91
CA GLY A 108 4.44 -12.15 5.16
C GLY A 108 3.08 -12.82 5.16
N ALA A 109 2.05 -12.04 5.47
CA ALA A 109 0.65 -12.42 5.32
C ALA A 109 -0.19 -11.24 4.81
N LYS A 110 -1.37 -11.56 4.32
CA LYS A 110 -2.41 -10.59 3.98
C LYS A 110 -3.78 -11.19 4.19
N GLY A 111 -4.76 -10.33 4.48
CA GLY A 111 -6.15 -10.73 4.51
C GLY A 111 -7.06 -9.67 3.93
N GLY A 112 -8.30 -10.00 3.76
CA GLY A 112 -9.32 -9.05 3.34
C GLY A 112 -10.71 -9.64 3.34
N VAL A 113 -11.70 -8.76 3.20
CA VAL A 113 -13.10 -9.12 2.98
C VAL A 113 -13.62 -8.29 1.82
N ASN A 114 -14.36 -8.90 0.90
CA ASN A 114 -14.91 -8.27 -0.30
C ASN A 114 -16.14 -7.39 0.01
N CYS A 115 -16.06 -6.52 1.01
CA CYS A 115 -17.13 -5.61 1.40
C CYS A 115 -16.76 -4.15 1.15
N ASP A 116 -17.76 -3.29 0.95
CA ASP A 116 -17.57 -1.82 0.93
C ASP A 116 -17.90 -1.25 2.31
N PRO A 117 -16.91 -0.87 3.13
CA PRO A 117 -17.15 -0.38 4.49
C PRO A 117 -17.96 0.92 4.53
N ARG A 118 -18.03 1.68 3.40
CA ARG A 118 -18.81 2.93 3.31
C ARG A 118 -20.32 2.67 3.21
N ARG A 119 -20.71 1.45 2.84
CA ARG A 119 -22.10 1.01 2.68
C ARG A 119 -22.62 0.21 3.88
N LEU A 120 -21.77 0.06 4.90
CA LEU A 120 -22.06 -0.72 6.11
C LEU A 120 -22.21 0.22 7.31
N SER A 121 -23.17 -0.07 8.18
CA SER A 121 -23.24 0.56 9.49
C SER A 121 -22.07 0.10 10.36
N GLU A 122 -21.81 0.83 11.44
CA GLU A 122 -20.77 0.45 12.39
C GLU A 122 -21.03 -0.93 13.01
N ARG A 123 -22.31 -1.25 13.32
CA ARG A 123 -22.72 -2.55 13.83
C ARG A 123 -22.41 -3.65 12.81
N GLU A 124 -22.79 -3.44 11.56
CA GLU A 124 -22.56 -4.39 10.47
C GLU A 124 -21.07 -4.63 10.21
N LEU A 125 -20.29 -3.56 10.21
CA LEU A 125 -18.83 -3.66 10.04
C LEU A 125 -18.17 -4.41 11.21
N GLN A 126 -18.65 -4.19 12.43
CA GLN A 126 -18.22 -4.95 13.62
C GLN A 126 -18.57 -6.43 13.50
N GLU A 127 -19.79 -6.77 13.06
CA GLU A 127 -20.25 -8.15 12.89
C GLU A 127 -19.41 -8.90 11.85
N ILE A 128 -19.14 -8.28 10.69
CA ILE A 128 -18.24 -8.84 9.66
C ILE A 128 -16.85 -9.08 10.27
N THR A 129 -16.29 -8.10 10.99
CA THR A 129 -14.95 -8.19 11.57
C THR A 129 -14.85 -9.32 12.60
N ARG A 130 -15.84 -9.44 13.49
CA ARG A 130 -15.87 -10.50 14.50
C ARG A 130 -16.07 -11.88 13.87
N THR A 131 -16.95 -12.00 12.90
CA THR A 131 -17.19 -13.26 12.19
C THR A 131 -15.96 -13.69 11.40
N PHE A 132 -15.32 -12.77 10.70
CA PHE A 132 -14.05 -13.04 10.01
C PHE A 132 -12.97 -13.52 10.99
N THR A 133 -12.79 -12.81 12.11
CA THR A 133 -11.81 -13.19 13.15
C THR A 133 -12.05 -14.59 13.68
N ARG A 134 -13.29 -14.95 14.01
CA ARG A 134 -13.65 -16.32 14.46
C ARG A 134 -13.31 -17.38 13.42
N LYS A 135 -13.57 -17.09 12.14
CA LYS A 135 -13.38 -18.08 11.07
C LYS A 135 -11.93 -18.33 10.69
N ILE A 136 -11.04 -17.34 10.92
CA ILE A 136 -9.61 -17.49 10.70
C ILE A 136 -8.79 -17.71 11.98
N ASP A 137 -9.46 -17.86 13.13
CA ASP A 137 -8.86 -17.98 14.47
C ASP A 137 -7.73 -19.03 14.53
N MET A 138 -7.92 -20.17 13.85
CA MET A 138 -6.95 -21.26 13.79
C MET A 138 -5.59 -20.84 13.17
N ALA A 139 -5.56 -19.80 12.34
CA ALA A 139 -4.34 -19.29 11.73
C ALA A 139 -3.69 -18.20 12.58
N LEU A 140 -4.46 -17.48 13.40
CA LEU A 140 -3.98 -16.34 14.18
C LEU A 140 -3.15 -16.76 15.40
N GLY A 141 -2.32 -15.86 15.90
CA GLY A 141 -1.56 -16.04 17.13
C GLY A 141 -0.34 -15.11 17.19
N VAL A 142 0.04 -14.68 18.41
CA VAL A 142 1.17 -13.74 18.64
C VAL A 142 2.52 -14.25 18.11
N TYR A 143 2.69 -15.58 18.05
CA TYR A 143 3.87 -16.24 17.48
C TYR A 143 3.56 -16.97 16.17
N ARG A 144 2.39 -16.72 15.57
CA ARG A 144 1.95 -17.40 14.36
C ARG A 144 1.57 -16.44 13.26
N ASP A 145 0.54 -15.58 13.49
CA ASP A 145 0.04 -14.65 12.46
C ASP A 145 -0.64 -13.45 13.14
N ILE A 146 -0.14 -12.26 12.85
CA ILE A 146 -0.52 -11.00 13.51
C ILE A 146 -1.10 -10.03 12.48
N PRO A 147 -2.43 -9.82 12.47
CA PRO A 147 -3.09 -8.83 11.61
C PRO A 147 -2.69 -7.39 11.91
N ALA A 148 -2.95 -6.52 10.94
CA ALA A 148 -2.77 -5.07 11.02
C ALA A 148 -3.87 -4.37 10.21
N PRO A 149 -4.07 -3.04 10.35
CA PRO A 149 -4.98 -2.31 9.46
C PRO A 149 -4.40 -2.15 8.05
N ASP A 150 -5.31 -2.03 7.07
CA ASP A 150 -5.04 -1.71 5.68
C ASP A 150 -6.20 -0.86 5.10
N VAL A 151 -6.32 -0.75 3.79
CA VAL A 151 -7.42 -0.03 3.13
C VAL A 151 -8.78 -0.52 3.65
N GLY A 152 -9.67 0.42 3.98
CA GLY A 152 -11.01 0.13 4.49
C GLY A 152 -11.08 -0.36 5.94
N THR A 153 -9.94 -0.53 6.63
CA THR A 153 -9.86 -0.85 8.06
C THR A 153 -9.07 0.19 8.84
N ASN A 154 -9.24 0.21 10.15
CA ASN A 154 -8.63 1.20 11.04
C ASN A 154 -8.37 0.65 12.45
N ALA A 155 -7.93 1.50 13.35
CA ALA A 155 -7.65 1.12 14.74
C ALA A 155 -8.86 0.50 15.46
N LYS A 156 -10.08 0.94 15.15
CA LYS A 156 -11.32 0.43 15.74
C LYS A 156 -11.59 -1.01 15.29
N VAL A 157 -11.39 -1.31 14.00
CA VAL A 157 -11.48 -2.67 13.46
C VAL A 157 -10.47 -3.60 14.16
N MET A 158 -9.25 -3.13 14.38
CA MET A 158 -8.24 -3.90 15.12
C MET A 158 -8.64 -4.14 16.58
N ALA A 159 -9.29 -3.17 17.23
CA ALA A 159 -9.83 -3.36 18.59
C ALA A 159 -10.90 -4.46 18.62
N TRP A 160 -11.79 -4.51 17.63
CA TRP A 160 -12.80 -5.58 17.53
C TRP A 160 -12.18 -6.96 17.27
N MET A 161 -11.14 -7.03 16.43
CA MET A 161 -10.39 -8.28 16.22
C MET A 161 -9.73 -8.77 17.50
N MET A 162 -9.07 -7.84 18.24
CA MET A 162 -8.43 -8.16 19.52
C MET A 162 -9.43 -8.66 20.56
N ASP A 163 -10.56 -7.98 20.69
CA ASP A 163 -11.63 -8.36 21.62
C ASP A 163 -12.23 -9.74 21.26
N GLU A 164 -12.53 -9.98 19.99
CA GLU A 164 -13.10 -11.23 19.54
C GLU A 164 -12.12 -12.42 19.73
N TYR A 165 -10.85 -12.23 19.42
CA TYR A 165 -9.82 -13.23 19.67
C TYR A 165 -9.69 -13.52 21.17
N GLY A 166 -9.73 -12.45 21.99
CA GLY A 166 -9.63 -12.54 23.45
C GLY A 166 -10.74 -13.33 24.12
N ARG A 167 -11.92 -13.43 23.50
CA ARG A 167 -13.03 -14.25 24.03
C ARG A 167 -12.68 -15.73 24.13
N ARG A 168 -11.77 -16.22 23.30
CA ARG A 168 -11.35 -17.64 23.28
C ARG A 168 -9.99 -17.86 23.92
N HIS A 169 -9.09 -16.88 23.83
CA HIS A 169 -7.68 -17.01 24.19
C HIS A 169 -7.28 -16.16 25.41
N GLY A 170 -8.23 -15.44 26.01
CA GLY A 170 -7.94 -14.46 27.05
C GLY A 170 -7.37 -13.16 26.50
N TYR A 171 -7.10 -12.19 27.37
CA TYR A 171 -6.61 -10.87 26.99
C TYR A 171 -5.24 -10.95 26.30
N THR A 172 -5.22 -10.77 24.99
CA THR A 172 -4.03 -10.94 24.15
C THR A 172 -3.82 -9.72 23.25
N PRO A 173 -3.35 -8.57 23.79
CA PRO A 173 -3.23 -7.33 23.01
C PRO A 173 -2.18 -7.41 21.90
N ALA A 174 -1.23 -8.33 21.96
CA ALA A 174 -0.21 -8.53 20.92
C ALA A 174 -0.73 -9.23 19.66
N ILE A 175 -2.01 -9.70 19.66
CA ILE A 175 -2.59 -10.38 18.49
C ILE A 175 -2.75 -9.50 17.26
N VAL A 176 -2.85 -8.20 17.43
CA VAL A 176 -2.97 -7.22 16.34
C VAL A 176 -2.04 -6.03 16.55
N THR A 177 -1.61 -5.38 15.48
CA THR A 177 -0.98 -4.06 15.52
C THR A 177 -1.91 -2.99 14.95
N GLY A 178 -1.54 -1.70 15.11
CA GLY A 178 -2.39 -0.60 14.64
C GLY A 178 -3.70 -0.41 15.41
N LYS A 179 -3.86 -1.06 16.57
CA LYS A 179 -4.96 -0.83 17.50
C LYS A 179 -4.85 0.54 18.18
N PRO A 180 -5.93 1.05 18.81
CA PRO A 180 -5.90 2.33 19.53
C PRO A 180 -4.78 2.39 20.57
N VAL A 181 -4.18 3.58 20.73
CA VAL A 181 -3.11 3.81 21.73
C VAL A 181 -3.59 3.48 23.14
N SER A 182 -4.85 3.78 23.48
CA SER A 182 -5.49 3.43 24.75
C SER A 182 -5.58 1.92 25.02
N LEU A 183 -5.47 1.11 23.98
CA LEU A 183 -5.42 -0.36 24.06
C LEU A 183 -4.01 -0.93 23.84
N GLY A 184 -2.97 -0.12 24.07
CA GLY A 184 -1.57 -0.53 23.91
C GLY A 184 -1.07 -0.45 22.47
N GLY A 185 -1.70 0.34 21.61
CA GLY A 185 -1.21 0.65 20.26
C GLY A 185 -0.02 1.60 20.27
N SER A 186 0.85 1.50 19.26
CA SER A 186 2.00 2.40 19.11
C SER A 186 1.57 3.75 18.53
N LYS A 187 2.18 4.84 19.01
CA LYS A 187 2.05 6.17 18.38
C LYS A 187 2.78 6.20 17.04
N GLY A 188 2.34 7.08 16.14
CA GLY A 188 3.07 7.34 14.89
C GLY A 188 2.59 6.54 13.69
N ARG A 189 1.72 5.54 13.83
CA ARG A 189 1.23 4.72 12.72
C ARG A 189 0.61 5.54 11.59
N GLU A 190 -0.03 6.66 11.93
CA GLU A 190 -0.70 7.56 10.98
C GLU A 190 0.28 8.09 9.92
N TYR A 191 1.46 8.53 10.34
CA TYR A 191 2.44 9.15 9.45
C TYR A 191 3.63 8.23 9.08
N ALA A 192 3.73 7.07 9.70
CA ALA A 192 4.91 6.20 9.58
C ALA A 192 5.24 5.82 8.13
N THR A 193 4.24 5.53 7.30
CA THR A 193 4.48 5.19 5.89
C THR A 193 5.04 6.40 5.13
N GLY A 194 4.41 7.57 5.25
CA GLY A 194 4.89 8.80 4.59
C GLY A 194 6.27 9.23 5.08
N LEU A 195 6.55 9.07 6.37
CA LEU A 195 7.86 9.34 6.95
C LEU A 195 8.92 8.36 6.39
N GLY A 196 8.58 7.09 6.22
CA GLY A 196 9.44 6.09 5.59
C GLY A 196 9.78 6.47 4.16
N VAL A 197 8.77 6.83 3.35
CA VAL A 197 8.97 7.31 1.98
C VAL A 197 9.90 8.52 1.95
N PHE A 198 9.73 9.46 2.87
CA PHE A 198 10.62 10.62 3.00
C PHE A 198 12.08 10.21 3.27
N PHE A 199 12.35 9.35 4.26
CA PHE A 199 13.71 8.91 4.56
C PHE A 199 14.38 8.20 3.39
N ILE A 200 13.63 7.34 2.70
CA ILE A 200 14.12 6.63 1.53
C ILE A 200 14.35 7.61 0.37
N THR A 201 13.46 8.57 0.14
CA THR A 201 13.67 9.63 -0.86
C THR A 201 14.92 10.43 -0.56
N GLN A 202 15.14 10.83 0.71
CA GLN A 202 16.33 11.57 1.12
C GLN A 202 17.61 10.76 0.87
N ARG A 203 17.58 9.46 1.10
CA ARG A 203 18.72 8.57 0.84
C ARG A 203 18.95 8.41 -0.66
N ALA A 204 17.90 8.11 -1.42
CA ALA A 204 17.96 7.95 -2.88
C ALA A 204 18.48 9.22 -3.58
N CYS A 205 18.09 10.40 -3.11
CA CYS A 205 18.60 11.67 -3.59
C CYS A 205 20.13 11.75 -3.52
N LYS A 206 20.74 11.26 -2.42
CA LYS A 206 22.19 11.21 -2.26
C LYS A 206 22.83 10.19 -3.20
N ASP A 207 22.23 9.00 -3.28
CA ASP A 207 22.80 7.89 -4.06
C ASP A 207 22.72 8.14 -5.58
N PHE A 208 21.69 8.83 -6.04
CA PHE A 208 21.47 9.14 -7.46
C PHE A 208 21.84 10.59 -7.86
N GLY A 209 22.43 11.37 -6.96
CA GLY A 209 22.88 12.74 -7.27
C GLY A 209 21.75 13.71 -7.60
N VAL A 210 20.58 13.57 -6.98
CA VAL A 210 19.46 14.50 -7.09
C VAL A 210 19.43 15.37 -5.83
N PRO A 211 19.74 16.67 -5.88
CA PRO A 211 19.68 17.52 -4.69
C PRO A 211 18.26 17.59 -4.15
N LEU A 212 18.06 17.25 -2.87
CA LEU A 212 16.73 17.33 -2.25
C LEU A 212 16.31 18.79 -2.03
N GLN A 213 17.24 19.63 -1.57
CA GLN A 213 16.99 21.05 -1.37
C GLN A 213 16.62 21.74 -2.68
N GLY A 214 15.42 22.30 -2.74
CA GLY A 214 14.90 22.96 -3.94
C GLY A 214 14.41 22.01 -5.03
N ALA A 215 14.51 20.68 -4.87
CA ALA A 215 13.99 19.72 -5.84
C ALA A 215 12.51 19.91 -6.09
N ARG A 216 12.10 19.83 -7.35
CA ARG A 216 10.69 19.84 -7.75
C ARG A 216 10.12 18.43 -7.55
N VAL A 217 9.10 18.30 -6.72
CA VAL A 217 8.50 17.02 -6.39
C VAL A 217 7.04 17.00 -6.85
N ALA A 218 6.65 15.93 -7.57
CA ALA A 218 5.27 15.64 -7.91
C ALA A 218 4.79 14.43 -7.09
N VAL A 219 3.64 14.56 -6.40
CA VAL A 219 3.08 13.51 -5.55
C VAL A 219 1.71 13.11 -6.07
N GLN A 220 1.58 11.88 -6.58
CA GLN A 220 0.29 11.32 -6.96
C GLN A 220 -0.35 10.60 -5.76
N GLY A 221 -1.57 10.98 -5.45
CA GLY A 221 -2.25 10.55 -4.24
C GLY A 221 -1.96 11.48 -3.06
N PHE A 222 -3.01 12.13 -2.54
CA PHE A 222 -2.89 13.03 -1.38
C PHE A 222 -3.64 12.50 -0.15
N GLY A 223 -3.72 11.14 -0.08
CA GLY A 223 -4.19 10.40 1.09
C GLY A 223 -3.12 10.32 2.18
N ASN A 224 -3.24 9.31 3.04
CA ASN A 224 -2.34 9.17 4.20
C ASN A 224 -0.84 9.14 3.82
N VAL A 225 -0.45 8.37 2.82
CA VAL A 225 0.96 8.26 2.43
C VAL A 225 1.45 9.54 1.76
N GLY A 226 0.76 9.98 0.70
CA GLY A 226 1.22 11.12 -0.10
C GLY A 226 1.22 12.45 0.64
N SER A 227 0.20 12.71 1.47
CA SER A 227 0.10 13.96 2.23
C SER A 227 1.24 14.10 3.26
N TRP A 228 1.54 13.04 4.00
CA TRP A 228 2.67 13.05 4.95
C TRP A 228 4.02 13.09 4.23
N THR A 229 4.17 12.37 3.12
CA THR A 229 5.39 12.44 2.30
C THR A 229 5.62 13.87 1.78
N ALA A 230 4.58 14.49 1.21
CA ALA A 230 4.66 15.88 0.75
C ALA A 230 5.04 16.84 1.88
N ARG A 231 4.47 16.65 3.07
CA ARG A 231 4.78 17.46 4.26
C ARG A 231 6.25 17.36 4.64
N TYR A 232 6.77 16.13 4.82
CA TYR A 232 8.16 15.96 5.23
C TYR A 232 9.17 16.41 4.17
N LEU A 233 8.89 16.20 2.88
CA LEU A 233 9.73 16.70 1.80
C LEU A 233 9.75 18.22 1.75
N HIS A 234 8.59 18.87 1.92
CA HIS A 234 8.47 20.31 2.00
C HIS A 234 9.27 20.88 3.19
N ASP A 235 9.09 20.30 4.38
CA ASP A 235 9.80 20.72 5.60
C ASP A 235 11.33 20.54 5.47
N ALA A 236 11.79 19.60 4.63
CA ALA A 236 13.19 19.39 4.28
C ALA A 236 13.69 20.28 3.12
N GLY A 237 12.86 21.23 2.64
CA GLY A 237 13.26 22.24 1.65
C GLY A 237 13.05 21.83 0.19
N ALA A 238 12.36 20.73 -0.10
CA ALA A 238 11.91 20.43 -1.45
C ALA A 238 10.68 21.29 -1.82
N ARG A 239 10.48 21.52 -3.12
CA ARG A 239 9.32 22.23 -3.66
C ARG A 239 8.29 21.22 -4.17
N ILE A 240 7.14 21.11 -3.52
CA ILE A 240 6.06 20.28 -4.01
C ILE A 240 5.38 21.06 -5.14
N VAL A 241 5.66 20.71 -6.39
CA VAL A 241 5.17 21.45 -7.57
C VAL A 241 3.85 20.89 -8.11
N ALA A 242 3.55 19.62 -7.86
CA ALA A 242 2.29 19.01 -8.28
C ALA A 242 1.77 18.01 -7.27
N VAL A 243 0.46 17.98 -7.12
CA VAL A 243 -0.26 16.93 -6.37
C VAL A 243 -1.50 16.50 -7.14
N GLN A 244 -1.88 15.24 -6.94
CA GLN A 244 -3.10 14.69 -7.52
C GLN A 244 -3.84 13.85 -6.50
N ASP A 245 -5.17 13.92 -6.49
CA ASP A 245 -6.05 12.93 -5.86
C ASP A 245 -7.13 12.45 -6.85
N ALA A 246 -8.15 11.77 -6.34
CA ALA A 246 -9.23 11.22 -7.18
C ALA A 246 -10.08 12.33 -7.85
N GLU A 247 -10.15 13.53 -7.28
CA GLU A 247 -11.03 14.61 -7.71
C GLU A 247 -10.29 15.76 -8.41
N GLY A 248 -8.96 15.87 -8.20
CA GLY A 248 -8.23 17.00 -8.76
C GLY A 248 -6.73 16.75 -8.96
N THR A 249 -6.18 17.50 -9.89
CA THR A 249 -4.75 17.62 -10.14
C THR A 249 -4.36 19.09 -10.08
N LEU A 250 -3.39 19.40 -9.26
CA LEU A 250 -2.89 20.75 -9.03
C LEU A 250 -1.43 20.88 -9.44
N HIS A 251 -1.07 22.01 -10.03
CA HIS A 251 0.31 22.34 -10.38
C HIS A 251 0.63 23.78 -10.02
N ASN A 252 1.83 24.01 -9.49
CA ASN A 252 2.42 25.34 -9.30
C ASN A 252 3.95 25.24 -9.42
N GLU A 253 4.51 25.78 -10.49
CA GLU A 253 5.96 25.74 -10.75
C GLU A 253 6.78 26.38 -9.62
N LYS A 254 6.23 27.37 -8.90
CA LYS A 254 6.89 28.02 -7.76
C LYS A 254 6.82 27.19 -6.48
N GLY A 255 6.05 26.10 -6.47
CA GLY A 255 5.75 25.27 -5.31
C GLY A 255 4.41 25.59 -4.65
N LEU A 256 3.78 24.54 -4.13
CA LEU A 256 2.53 24.61 -3.39
C LEU A 256 2.80 24.98 -1.93
N ASP A 257 1.91 25.76 -1.32
CA ASP A 257 1.86 25.93 0.14
C ASP A 257 1.31 24.64 0.76
N VAL A 258 2.22 23.73 1.13
CA VAL A 258 1.85 22.40 1.64
C VAL A 258 1.05 22.48 2.96
N PRO A 259 1.39 23.31 3.95
CA PRO A 259 0.55 23.51 5.13
C PRO A 259 -0.88 23.93 4.82
N ALA A 260 -1.07 24.93 3.95
CA ALA A 260 -2.39 25.38 3.54
C ALA A 260 -3.15 24.32 2.73
N LEU A 261 -2.46 23.60 1.84
CA LEU A 261 -3.04 22.50 1.06
C LEU A 261 -3.49 21.34 1.97
N LEU A 262 -2.73 21.00 3.00
CA LEU A 262 -3.11 19.97 3.99
C LEU A 262 -4.35 20.38 4.78
N ALA A 263 -4.48 21.65 5.16
CA ALA A 263 -5.67 22.17 5.83
C ALA A 263 -6.89 22.08 4.91
N HIS A 264 -6.74 22.53 3.65
CA HIS A 264 -7.79 22.43 2.63
C HIS A 264 -8.22 20.98 2.39
N ALA A 265 -7.27 20.07 2.19
CA ALA A 265 -7.56 18.66 1.91
C ALA A 265 -8.25 17.95 3.10
N ARG A 266 -7.94 18.33 4.35
CA ARG A 266 -8.63 17.84 5.54
C ARG A 266 -10.09 18.30 5.58
N GLU A 267 -10.35 19.57 5.27
CA GLU A 267 -11.70 20.14 5.27
C GLU A 267 -12.55 19.62 4.11
N ARG A 268 -12.00 19.62 2.90
CA ARG A 268 -12.73 19.28 1.67
C ARG A 268 -12.68 17.81 1.30
N ARG A 269 -11.80 17.04 1.93
CA ARG A 269 -11.47 15.63 1.62
C ARG A 269 -10.92 15.45 0.20
N SER A 270 -10.44 16.52 -0.41
CA SER A 270 -9.85 16.56 -1.74
C SER A 270 -8.89 17.74 -1.87
N VAL A 271 -7.95 17.65 -2.81
CA VAL A 271 -7.09 18.78 -3.22
C VAL A 271 -7.81 19.70 -4.20
N ALA A 272 -8.89 19.26 -4.82
CA ALA A 272 -9.63 20.04 -5.82
C ALA A 272 -10.10 21.39 -5.26
N GLY A 273 -9.99 22.43 -6.08
CA GLY A 273 -10.41 23.79 -5.71
C GLY A 273 -9.48 24.55 -4.76
N PHE A 274 -8.28 24.04 -4.47
CA PHE A 274 -7.27 24.79 -3.72
C PHE A 274 -6.79 26.01 -4.53
N LYS A 275 -6.86 27.19 -3.94
CA LYS A 275 -6.61 28.48 -4.65
C LYS A 275 -5.13 28.81 -4.88
N GLY A 276 -4.22 28.03 -4.32
CA GLY A 276 -2.77 28.26 -4.43
C GLY A 276 -2.08 27.57 -5.62
N ALA A 277 -2.87 27.06 -6.59
CA ALA A 277 -2.34 26.29 -7.72
C ALA A 277 -3.29 26.33 -8.92
N ASP A 278 -2.76 26.01 -10.09
CA ASP A 278 -3.53 25.81 -11.31
C ASP A 278 -4.09 24.39 -11.36
N ALA A 279 -5.34 24.25 -11.76
CA ALA A 279 -5.93 22.94 -12.04
C ALA A 279 -5.42 22.43 -13.39
N VAL A 280 -5.00 21.19 -13.43
CA VAL A 280 -4.45 20.52 -14.62
C VAL A 280 -5.29 19.28 -14.92
N PRO A 281 -5.50 18.90 -16.20
CA PRO A 281 -6.16 17.65 -16.54
C PRO A 281 -5.44 16.44 -15.91
N ALA A 282 -6.20 15.52 -15.29
CA ALA A 282 -5.64 14.38 -14.54
C ALA A 282 -4.66 13.54 -15.36
N GLY A 283 -4.95 13.30 -16.65
CA GLY A 283 -4.08 12.54 -17.56
C GLY A 283 -2.73 13.20 -17.86
N LYS A 284 -2.54 14.47 -17.47
CA LYS A 284 -1.28 15.20 -17.68
C LYS A 284 -0.34 15.14 -16.48
N PHE A 285 -0.77 14.58 -15.35
CA PHE A 285 0.03 14.55 -14.13
C PHE A 285 1.44 13.99 -14.33
N PHE A 286 1.56 12.83 -14.98
CA PHE A 286 2.85 12.17 -15.20
C PHE A 286 3.74 12.86 -16.26
N GLU A 287 3.21 13.84 -16.97
CA GLU A 287 3.95 14.62 -17.96
C GLU A 287 4.50 15.94 -17.37
N LEU A 288 4.11 16.29 -16.13
CA LEU A 288 4.54 17.52 -15.47
C LEU A 288 6.05 17.47 -15.16
N PRO A 289 6.78 18.57 -15.40
CA PRO A 289 8.21 18.63 -15.10
C PRO A 289 8.46 18.52 -13.60
N CYS A 290 9.22 17.52 -13.19
CA CYS A 290 9.66 17.37 -11.80
C CYS A 290 11.03 16.68 -11.74
N ASP A 291 11.72 16.80 -10.61
CA ASP A 291 12.98 16.10 -10.36
C ASP A 291 12.71 14.75 -9.68
N ILE A 292 11.68 14.70 -8.83
CA ILE A 292 11.27 13.51 -8.07
C ILE A 292 9.77 13.26 -8.26
N LEU A 293 9.40 12.04 -8.65
CA LEU A 293 8.02 11.60 -8.77
C LEU A 293 7.68 10.57 -7.68
N ILE A 294 6.62 10.81 -6.92
CA ILE A 294 6.13 9.93 -5.85
C ILE A 294 4.73 9.42 -6.21
N PRO A 295 4.59 8.26 -6.87
CA PRO A 295 3.30 7.60 -7.04
C PRO A 295 2.86 6.99 -5.70
N ALA A 296 1.84 7.57 -5.06
CA ALA A 296 1.36 7.19 -3.72
C ALA A 296 -0.18 6.97 -3.67
N ALA A 297 -0.82 6.70 -4.82
CA ALA A 297 -2.26 6.47 -4.92
C ALA A 297 -2.60 4.98 -5.08
N LEU A 298 -2.55 4.47 -6.30
CA LEU A 298 -3.03 3.14 -6.68
C LEU A 298 -1.91 2.32 -7.35
N ASN A 299 -2.14 1.01 -7.47
CA ASN A 299 -1.30 0.13 -8.29
C ASN A 299 -1.51 0.40 -9.79
N GLY A 300 -0.50 0.08 -10.61
CA GLY A 300 -0.58 0.10 -12.07
C GLY A 300 -0.90 1.47 -12.68
N VAL A 301 -0.53 2.57 -12.03
CA VAL A 301 -0.79 3.94 -12.54
C VAL A 301 0.27 4.42 -13.54
N ILE A 302 1.47 3.86 -13.49
CA ILE A 302 2.52 4.09 -14.47
C ILE A 302 2.54 2.88 -15.41
N THR A 303 2.23 3.14 -16.67
CA THR A 303 2.04 2.14 -17.72
C THR A 303 2.95 2.45 -18.91
N GLU A 304 3.02 1.51 -19.85
CA GLU A 304 3.72 1.70 -21.13
C GLU A 304 3.23 2.94 -21.91
N GLU A 305 2.01 3.39 -21.65
CA GLU A 305 1.46 4.56 -22.32
C GLU A 305 2.02 5.88 -21.77
N ASN A 306 2.23 6.00 -20.45
CA ASN A 306 2.67 7.25 -19.82
C ASN A 306 4.16 7.27 -19.44
N ALA A 307 4.79 6.12 -19.22
CA ALA A 307 6.21 6.02 -18.88
C ALA A 307 7.16 6.74 -19.87
N PRO A 308 6.92 6.73 -21.20
CA PRO A 308 7.75 7.47 -22.16
C PRO A 308 7.76 8.99 -21.93
N ARG A 309 6.70 9.55 -21.31
CA ARG A 309 6.53 10.99 -21.12
C ARG A 309 6.92 11.49 -19.73
N ILE A 310 7.27 10.61 -18.81
CA ILE A 310 7.74 10.99 -17.47
C ILE A 310 9.04 11.77 -17.58
N GLN A 311 9.11 12.92 -16.90
CA GLN A 311 10.27 13.80 -16.92
C GLN A 311 11.10 13.78 -15.64
N ALA A 312 10.70 12.93 -14.67
CA ALA A 312 11.41 12.80 -13.40
C ALA A 312 12.82 12.23 -13.58
N ARG A 313 13.72 12.63 -12.69
CA ARG A 313 15.09 12.11 -12.57
C ARG A 313 15.16 10.94 -11.57
N LEU A 314 14.16 10.81 -10.72
CA LEU A 314 14.05 9.78 -9.69
C LEU A 314 12.57 9.49 -9.44
N ILE A 315 12.21 8.21 -9.33
CA ILE A 315 10.89 7.76 -8.91
C ILE A 315 11.00 7.01 -7.59
N VAL A 316 10.13 7.32 -6.61
CA VAL A 316 10.07 6.60 -5.32
C VAL A 316 8.65 6.14 -5.08
N GLU A 317 8.45 4.83 -5.04
CA GLU A 317 7.12 4.21 -5.00
C GLU A 317 6.49 4.27 -3.60
N GLY A 318 5.58 5.22 -3.40
CA GLY A 318 4.79 5.33 -2.16
C GLY A 318 3.60 4.37 -2.10
N ALA A 319 2.98 4.05 -3.23
CA ALA A 319 1.94 3.03 -3.35
C ALA A 319 2.57 1.64 -3.55
N ASN A 320 1.75 0.58 -3.40
CA ASN A 320 2.20 -0.76 -3.76
C ASN A 320 2.05 -0.98 -5.27
N ASN A 321 3.11 -1.50 -5.91
CA ASN A 321 3.16 -1.88 -7.33
C ASN A 321 2.57 -0.81 -8.28
N PRO A 322 2.98 0.47 -8.17
CA PRO A 322 2.40 1.53 -9.00
C PRO A 322 2.89 1.50 -10.45
N ILE A 323 3.98 0.81 -10.74
CA ILE A 323 4.61 0.70 -12.07
C ILE A 323 4.37 -0.73 -12.60
N ASN A 324 3.80 -0.84 -13.79
CA ASN A 324 3.65 -2.16 -14.42
C ASN A 324 4.99 -2.64 -15.04
N PRO A 325 5.15 -3.95 -15.31
CA PRO A 325 6.39 -4.51 -15.84
C PRO A 325 6.86 -3.90 -17.17
N GLU A 326 5.93 -3.53 -18.04
CA GLU A 326 6.20 -2.92 -19.33
C GLU A 326 6.75 -1.49 -19.17
N ALA A 327 6.17 -0.72 -18.24
CA ALA A 327 6.66 0.61 -17.90
C ALA A 327 8.03 0.57 -17.20
N ASP A 328 8.27 -0.41 -16.34
CA ASP A 328 9.57 -0.61 -15.66
C ASP A 328 10.71 -0.76 -16.69
N ALA A 329 10.49 -1.57 -17.73
CA ALA A 329 11.46 -1.73 -18.82
C ALA A 329 11.74 -0.40 -19.54
N ILE A 330 10.72 0.39 -19.86
CA ILE A 330 10.86 1.71 -20.50
C ILE A 330 11.65 2.68 -19.61
N LEU A 331 11.34 2.71 -18.31
CA LEU A 331 12.04 3.59 -17.36
C LEU A 331 13.51 3.19 -17.22
N ALA A 332 13.81 1.89 -17.21
CA ALA A 332 15.18 1.37 -17.17
C ALA A 332 15.98 1.76 -18.43
N GLU A 333 15.40 1.63 -19.65
CA GLU A 333 16.02 2.09 -20.90
C GLU A 333 16.29 3.60 -20.87
N ARG A 334 15.38 4.38 -20.29
CA ARG A 334 15.53 5.83 -20.10
C ARG A 334 16.48 6.20 -18.97
N LYS A 335 17.02 5.24 -18.25
CA LYS A 335 17.94 5.42 -17.10
C LYS A 335 17.32 6.27 -15.98
N ILE A 336 16.01 6.15 -15.76
CA ILE A 336 15.32 6.77 -14.64
C ILE A 336 15.33 5.77 -13.48
N PRO A 337 16.07 6.04 -12.39
CA PRO A 337 16.09 5.13 -11.25
C PRO A 337 14.73 5.08 -10.56
N VAL A 338 14.32 3.87 -10.18
CA VAL A 338 13.11 3.61 -9.43
C VAL A 338 13.48 2.97 -8.10
N VAL A 339 13.01 3.56 -7.00
CA VAL A 339 13.11 2.95 -5.67
C VAL A 339 11.83 2.19 -5.40
N PRO A 340 11.90 0.85 -5.23
CA PRO A 340 10.73 0.01 -5.17
C PRO A 340 9.90 0.22 -3.89
N ASP A 341 8.62 -0.06 -4.01
CA ASP A 341 7.60 0.07 -2.97
C ASP A 341 7.93 -0.71 -1.68
N ILE A 342 8.43 -1.95 -1.82
CA ILE A 342 8.79 -2.79 -0.66
C ILE A 342 9.88 -2.17 0.23
N LEU A 343 10.69 -1.25 -0.31
CA LEU A 343 11.64 -0.46 0.45
C LEU A 343 11.03 0.88 0.87
N ALA A 344 10.47 1.62 -0.07
CA ALA A 344 10.05 3.00 0.15
C ALA A 344 8.89 3.12 1.16
N ASN A 345 7.86 2.27 1.04
CA ASN A 345 6.66 2.37 1.87
C ASN A 345 6.64 1.41 3.09
N ALA A 346 7.76 0.82 3.43
CA ALA A 346 7.87 -0.13 4.55
C ALA A 346 7.69 0.51 5.94
N GLY A 347 7.72 1.83 6.07
CA GLY A 347 7.66 2.54 7.34
C GLY A 347 6.41 2.29 8.19
N GLY A 348 5.30 1.97 7.54
CA GLY A 348 4.03 1.68 8.23
C GLY A 348 3.87 0.24 8.66
#